data_3c62c74c554c0e43cba6afe016fd0194
#
_entry.id   3c62c74c554c0e43cba6afe016fd0194
#
_cell.length_a   1.000
_cell.length_b   1.000
_cell.length_c   1.000
_cell.angle_alpha   90.00
_cell.angle_beta   90.00
_cell.angle_gamma   90.00
#
_symmetry.space_group_name_H-M   'P 1'
#
loop_
_entity.id
_entity.type
_entity.pdbx_description
1 polymer ?
#
loop_
_entity_poly.entity_id
_entity_poly.type
_entity_poly.pdbx_seq_one_letter_code
_entity_poly.pdbx_strand_id
1 'polypeptide(L)'
;GRAQVSLTLPDNVTTWVGMVRGITMDSLVGEAELEIVATRDLLVRPVTPRFLVAGDHLELAAVVHNNTDQAMVVDASLQAAGFVFDEPARAVQSVQVAAGGQQRVAWWGSVESVDEIDLVFGARGGGLEDFARPAWGKLQVLKYLSPQTFGTAGVLDEAGARQEIVSLPRTFAAEAGELSIELSPSLAAAVLSDLTVLEQSHYDFTETIVSRILPNLETYRAIRELGIGNAALENQLSDQIQADLPNQNDRKIPAEDWR
;
A
#
# COMPACT_ATOMS: atom_id res chain seq x y z
N GLY A 1 15.43 -45.09 -18.16
CA GLY A 1 15.80 -44.54 -16.86
C GLY A 1 14.56 -44.39 -15.97
N ARG A 2 14.74 -44.37 -14.68
CA ARG A 2 13.70 -44.12 -13.68
C ARG A 2 14.19 -43.07 -12.71
N ALA A 3 13.40 -42.03 -12.42
CA ALA A 3 13.68 -41.04 -11.41
C ALA A 3 12.47 -40.93 -10.46
N GLN A 4 12.73 -40.64 -9.21
CA GLN A 4 11.71 -40.40 -8.20
C GLN A 4 12.06 -39.13 -7.44
N VAL A 5 11.07 -38.25 -7.29
CA VAL A 5 11.18 -37.02 -6.53
C VAL A 5 10.07 -36.99 -5.50
N SER A 6 10.39 -36.68 -4.25
CA SER A 6 9.42 -36.48 -3.18
C SER A 6 9.35 -34.98 -2.86
N LEU A 7 8.13 -34.44 -2.88
CA LEU A 7 7.85 -33.05 -2.59
C LEU A 7 6.82 -32.97 -1.47
N THR A 8 7.01 -32.05 -0.55
CA THR A 8 5.97 -31.66 0.40
C THR A 8 5.25 -30.44 -0.15
N LEU A 9 3.97 -30.56 -0.43
CA LEU A 9 3.18 -29.43 -0.90
C LEU A 9 2.93 -28.45 0.26
N PRO A 10 2.98 -27.14 0.02
CA PRO A 10 2.54 -26.13 0.98
C PRO A 10 1.05 -26.29 1.33
N ASP A 11 0.61 -25.69 2.43
CA ASP A 11 -0.77 -25.75 2.94
C ASP A 11 -1.75 -24.88 2.10
N ASN A 12 -1.53 -24.85 0.80
CA ASN A 12 -2.38 -24.12 -0.14
C ASN A 12 -3.41 -25.05 -0.76
N VAL A 13 -4.68 -24.65 -0.69
CA VAL A 13 -5.79 -25.33 -1.34
C VAL A 13 -5.87 -24.86 -2.81
N THR A 14 -5.22 -25.58 -3.70
CA THR A 14 -5.10 -25.24 -5.13
C THR A 14 -4.84 -26.48 -5.99
N THR A 15 -4.92 -26.33 -7.30
CA THR A 15 -4.44 -27.34 -8.23
C THR A 15 -2.96 -27.09 -8.51
N TRP A 16 -2.12 -28.07 -8.19
CA TRP A 16 -0.69 -28.07 -8.46
C TRP A 16 -0.45 -28.71 -9.83
N VAL A 17 0.30 -28.03 -10.67
CA VAL A 17 0.71 -28.54 -11.98
C VAL A 17 2.17 -28.98 -11.89
N GLY A 18 2.41 -30.28 -12.06
CA GLY A 18 3.74 -30.86 -12.12
C GLY A 18 4.17 -31.05 -13.57
N MET A 19 5.25 -30.41 -13.99
CA MET A 19 5.84 -30.58 -15.32
C MET A 19 7.13 -31.37 -15.19
N VAL A 20 7.23 -32.48 -15.92
CA VAL A 20 8.43 -33.35 -15.95
C VAL A 20 9.00 -33.38 -17.35
N ARG A 21 10.26 -33.06 -17.48
CA ARG A 21 11.01 -33.12 -18.73
C ARG A 21 12.19 -34.08 -18.61
N GLY A 22 12.37 -34.90 -19.61
CA GLY A 22 13.46 -35.87 -19.66
C GLY A 22 14.19 -35.84 -21.00
N ILE A 23 15.49 -36.13 -20.98
CA ILE A 23 16.30 -36.35 -22.17
C ILE A 23 17.12 -37.62 -22.01
N THR A 24 17.22 -38.39 -23.08
CA THR A 24 18.06 -39.60 -23.14
C THR A 24 19.47 -39.25 -23.63
N MET A 25 20.41 -40.18 -23.48
CA MET A 25 21.74 -40.03 -24.03
C MET A 25 21.76 -39.81 -25.55
N ASP A 26 20.75 -40.36 -26.24
CA ASP A 26 20.57 -40.25 -27.70
C ASP A 26 19.76 -39.00 -28.10
N SER A 27 19.66 -37.99 -27.18
CA SER A 27 18.96 -36.72 -27.40
C SER A 27 17.45 -36.84 -27.67
N LEU A 28 16.80 -37.96 -27.29
CA LEU A 28 15.35 -38.07 -27.31
C LEU A 28 14.78 -37.27 -26.11
N VAL A 29 13.82 -36.39 -26.38
CA VAL A 29 13.18 -35.53 -25.38
C VAL A 29 11.77 -36.05 -25.12
N GLY A 30 11.38 -36.04 -23.86
CA GLY A 30 10.01 -36.34 -23.43
C GLY A 30 9.53 -35.35 -22.39
N GLU A 31 8.26 -35.02 -22.43
CA GLU A 31 7.60 -34.17 -21.46
C GLU A 31 6.31 -34.84 -20.97
N ALA A 32 6.01 -34.67 -19.69
CA ALA A 32 4.75 -35.10 -19.10
C ALA A 32 4.27 -34.04 -18.12
N GLU A 33 2.96 -33.83 -18.10
CA GLU A 33 2.28 -32.93 -17.17
C GLU A 33 1.34 -33.73 -16.30
N LEU A 34 1.24 -33.38 -15.03
CA LEU A 34 0.31 -33.97 -14.09
C LEU A 34 -0.32 -32.84 -13.23
N GLU A 35 -1.61 -33.02 -12.94
CA GLU A 35 -2.34 -32.13 -12.03
C GLU A 35 -2.62 -32.84 -10.71
N ILE A 36 -2.36 -32.13 -9.60
CA ILE A 36 -2.67 -32.61 -8.24
C ILE A 36 -3.58 -31.57 -7.59
N VAL A 37 -4.82 -31.93 -7.33
CA VAL A 37 -5.78 -31.10 -6.61
C VAL A 37 -5.56 -31.27 -5.12
N ALA A 38 -5.10 -30.18 -4.45
CA ALA A 38 -5.05 -30.12 -2.99
C ALA A 38 -6.32 -29.44 -2.49
N THR A 39 -7.11 -30.14 -1.67
CA THR A 39 -8.33 -29.61 -1.06
C THR A 39 -8.49 -30.14 0.34
N ARG A 40 -9.43 -29.55 1.10
CA ARG A 40 -9.84 -30.01 2.43
C ARG A 40 -11.29 -30.48 2.39
N ASP A 41 -11.64 -31.41 3.24
CA ASP A 41 -13.00 -31.91 3.36
C ASP A 41 -13.99 -30.82 3.80
N LEU A 42 -13.57 -29.97 4.73
CA LEU A 42 -14.25 -28.73 5.10
C LEU A 42 -13.32 -27.56 4.83
N LEU A 43 -13.83 -26.55 4.13
CA LEU A 43 -13.06 -25.37 3.74
C LEU A 43 -13.87 -24.09 3.91
N VAL A 44 -13.25 -23.07 4.48
CA VAL A 44 -13.82 -21.71 4.56
C VAL A 44 -13.03 -20.73 3.71
N ARG A 45 -13.74 -20.00 2.83
CA ARG A 45 -13.15 -18.99 1.96
C ARG A 45 -13.68 -17.61 2.31
N PRO A 46 -12.84 -16.69 2.80
CA PRO A 46 -13.21 -15.29 3.03
C PRO A 46 -13.65 -14.60 1.74
N VAL A 47 -14.68 -13.76 1.84
CA VAL A 47 -15.14 -12.86 0.80
C VAL A 47 -15.13 -11.46 1.41
N THR A 48 -14.03 -10.75 1.23
CA THR A 48 -13.77 -9.45 1.85
C THR A 48 -13.32 -8.43 0.81
N PRO A 49 -13.57 -7.13 1.03
CA PRO A 49 -12.93 -6.08 0.25
C PRO A 49 -11.40 -6.08 0.50
N ARG A 50 -10.68 -5.32 -0.28
CA ARG A 50 -9.21 -5.17 -0.13
C ARG A 50 -8.83 -4.21 1.00
N PHE A 51 -9.68 -3.27 1.31
CA PHE A 51 -9.54 -2.28 2.38
C PHE A 51 -10.93 -1.93 2.91
N LEU A 52 -10.96 -1.31 4.06
CA LEU A 52 -12.16 -0.81 4.72
C LEU A 52 -12.01 0.69 4.97
N VAL A 53 -13.11 1.37 5.28
CA VAL A 53 -13.08 2.78 5.67
C VAL A 53 -13.66 2.90 7.07
N ALA A 54 -13.03 3.67 7.93
CA ALA A 54 -13.50 3.90 9.31
C ALA A 54 -14.92 4.49 9.30
N GLY A 55 -15.81 3.89 10.08
CA GLY A 55 -17.24 4.27 10.15
C GLY A 55 -18.12 3.64 9.08
N ASP A 56 -17.56 2.88 8.12
CA ASP A 56 -18.41 2.15 7.16
C ASP A 56 -19.24 1.08 7.88
N HIS A 57 -20.48 0.95 7.44
CA HIS A 57 -21.36 -0.16 7.79
C HIS A 57 -21.47 -1.10 6.59
N LEU A 58 -20.99 -2.33 6.74
CA LEU A 58 -20.91 -3.27 5.62
C LEU A 58 -21.09 -4.72 6.04
N GLU A 59 -21.21 -5.57 5.02
CA GLU A 59 -21.25 -7.00 5.16
C GLU A 59 -19.87 -7.61 4.89
N LEU A 60 -19.38 -8.40 5.86
CA LEU A 60 -18.28 -9.34 5.67
C LEU A 60 -18.86 -10.73 5.46
N ALA A 61 -18.28 -11.52 4.57
CA ALA A 61 -18.82 -12.84 4.26
C ALA A 61 -17.72 -13.90 4.11
N ALA A 62 -18.13 -15.15 4.23
CA ALA A 62 -17.35 -16.29 3.83
C ALA A 62 -18.22 -17.32 3.09
N VAL A 63 -17.58 -18.13 2.26
CA VAL A 63 -18.19 -19.31 1.66
C VAL A 63 -17.61 -20.54 2.33
N VAL A 64 -18.49 -21.35 2.93
CA VAL A 64 -18.15 -22.63 3.54
C VAL A 64 -18.39 -23.72 2.51
N HIS A 65 -17.39 -24.52 2.20
CA HIS A 65 -17.47 -25.67 1.29
C HIS A 65 -17.41 -26.97 2.08
N ASN A 66 -18.33 -27.86 1.79
CA ASN A 66 -18.33 -29.22 2.28
C ASN A 66 -17.97 -30.14 1.11
N ASN A 67 -16.73 -30.60 1.06
CA ASN A 67 -16.22 -31.47 0.01
C ASN A 67 -16.39 -32.97 0.35
N THR A 68 -17.13 -33.28 1.43
CA THR A 68 -17.46 -34.66 1.79
C THR A 68 -18.71 -35.15 1.04
N ASP A 69 -18.96 -36.45 1.08
CA ASP A 69 -20.12 -37.11 0.52
C ASP A 69 -21.38 -37.06 1.41
N GLN A 70 -21.31 -36.41 2.58
CA GLN A 70 -22.41 -36.29 3.53
C GLN A 70 -22.72 -34.82 3.83
N ALA A 71 -24.03 -34.54 3.95
CA ALA A 71 -24.46 -33.23 4.41
C ALA A 71 -24.10 -33.05 5.89
N MET A 72 -23.67 -31.85 6.28
CA MET A 72 -23.31 -31.53 7.67
C MET A 72 -23.82 -30.17 8.11
N VAL A 73 -24.03 -30.02 9.42
CA VAL A 73 -24.21 -28.73 10.05
C VAL A 73 -22.84 -28.18 10.39
N VAL A 74 -22.58 -26.94 9.97
CA VAL A 74 -21.31 -26.24 10.18
C VAL A 74 -21.54 -24.97 10.98
N ASP A 75 -20.79 -24.80 12.05
CA ASP A 75 -20.71 -23.56 12.80
C ASP A 75 -19.67 -22.66 12.10
N ALA A 76 -20.17 -21.68 11.37
CA ALA A 76 -19.34 -20.65 10.75
C ALA A 76 -19.15 -19.49 11.70
N SER A 77 -17.92 -19.04 11.89
CA SER A 77 -17.55 -17.99 12.83
C SER A 77 -16.72 -16.90 12.19
N LEU A 78 -16.83 -15.69 12.70
CA LEU A 78 -15.96 -14.57 12.38
C LEU A 78 -15.42 -13.94 13.66
N GLN A 79 -14.09 -13.92 13.78
CA GLN A 79 -13.38 -13.12 14.79
C GLN A 79 -12.80 -11.90 14.09
N ALA A 80 -13.14 -10.71 14.60
CA ALA A 80 -12.76 -9.45 13.98
C ALA A 80 -12.52 -8.39 15.06
N ALA A 81 -11.27 -8.07 15.31
CA ALA A 81 -10.90 -6.94 16.16
C ALA A 81 -10.99 -5.64 15.34
N GLY A 82 -11.72 -4.63 15.86
CA GLY A 82 -11.95 -3.37 15.13
C GLY A 82 -13.19 -3.38 14.23
N PHE A 83 -14.04 -4.42 14.35
CA PHE A 83 -15.33 -4.51 13.67
C PHE A 83 -16.42 -4.82 14.69
N VAL A 84 -17.42 -3.96 14.78
CA VAL A 84 -18.54 -4.08 15.71
C VAL A 84 -19.70 -4.74 15.00
N PHE A 85 -20.04 -5.95 15.41
CA PHE A 85 -21.18 -6.69 14.86
C PHE A 85 -22.52 -6.03 15.23
N ASP A 86 -23.45 -5.92 14.32
CA ASP A 86 -24.82 -5.48 14.59
C ASP A 86 -25.51 -6.42 15.59
N GLU A 87 -25.27 -7.73 15.43
CA GLU A 87 -25.75 -8.78 16.30
C GLU A 87 -24.55 -9.60 16.80
N PRO A 88 -23.98 -9.28 17.97
CA PRO A 88 -22.82 -10.01 18.51
C PRO A 88 -23.05 -11.52 18.67
N ALA A 89 -24.29 -11.94 18.94
CA ALA A 89 -24.66 -13.36 19.03
C ALA A 89 -24.48 -14.11 17.70
N ARG A 90 -24.48 -13.40 16.59
CA ARG A 90 -24.27 -13.97 15.24
C ARG A 90 -22.81 -14.06 14.83
N ALA A 91 -21.86 -13.71 15.68
CA ALA A 91 -20.45 -13.98 15.42
C ALA A 91 -20.18 -15.46 15.07
N VAL A 92 -21.04 -16.35 15.58
CA VAL A 92 -21.11 -17.77 15.19
C VAL A 92 -22.51 -18.07 14.64
N GLN A 93 -22.61 -18.68 13.47
CA GLN A 93 -23.85 -19.02 12.80
C GLN A 93 -23.80 -20.49 12.38
N SER A 94 -24.81 -21.29 12.77
CA SER A 94 -24.93 -22.67 12.34
C SER A 94 -25.69 -22.75 11.02
N VAL A 95 -25.07 -23.32 10.02
CA VAL A 95 -25.63 -23.48 8.66
C VAL A 95 -25.54 -24.93 8.20
N GLN A 96 -26.53 -25.38 7.47
CA GLN A 96 -26.50 -26.70 6.86
C GLN A 96 -25.86 -26.62 5.47
N VAL A 97 -24.83 -27.43 5.24
CA VAL A 97 -24.15 -27.52 3.96
C VAL A 97 -24.32 -28.91 3.38
N ALA A 98 -24.88 -28.99 2.19
CA ALA A 98 -25.10 -30.26 1.50
C ALA A 98 -23.78 -30.98 1.17
N ALA A 99 -23.84 -32.30 0.92
CA ALA A 99 -22.71 -33.04 0.43
C ALA A 99 -22.18 -32.46 -0.90
N GLY A 100 -20.88 -32.22 -1.02
CA GLY A 100 -20.27 -31.58 -2.19
C GLY A 100 -20.75 -30.14 -2.43
N GLY A 101 -21.45 -29.53 -1.45
CA GLY A 101 -22.08 -28.22 -1.58
C GLY A 101 -21.31 -27.10 -0.94
N GLN A 102 -21.87 -25.90 -1.09
CA GLN A 102 -21.33 -24.69 -0.46
C GLN A 102 -22.45 -23.82 0.09
N GLN A 103 -22.13 -23.05 1.14
CA GLN A 103 -23.05 -22.11 1.76
C GLN A 103 -22.34 -20.79 2.07
N ARG A 104 -22.92 -19.68 1.64
CA ARG A 104 -22.46 -18.35 1.98
C ARG A 104 -23.01 -17.95 3.36
N VAL A 105 -22.12 -17.45 4.21
CA VAL A 105 -22.45 -16.90 5.54
C VAL A 105 -21.98 -15.48 5.59
N ALA A 106 -22.76 -14.61 6.21
CA ALA A 106 -22.52 -13.18 6.21
C ALA A 106 -22.68 -12.57 7.61
N TRP A 107 -21.89 -11.55 7.89
CA TRP A 107 -21.86 -10.78 9.14
C TRP A 107 -21.95 -9.31 8.82
N TRP A 108 -22.96 -8.63 9.38
CA TRP A 108 -23.13 -7.20 9.27
C TRP A 108 -22.54 -6.50 10.47
N GLY A 109 -21.98 -5.31 10.26
CA GLY A 109 -21.42 -4.49 11.31
C GLY A 109 -20.72 -3.25 10.80
N SER A 110 -20.13 -2.52 11.74
CA SER A 110 -19.47 -1.25 11.49
C SER A 110 -17.98 -1.34 11.79
N VAL A 111 -17.19 -0.65 10.97
CA VAL A 111 -15.73 -0.55 11.08
C VAL A 111 -15.37 0.52 12.10
N GLU A 112 -14.58 0.15 13.11
CA GLU A 112 -14.05 1.11 14.09
C GLU A 112 -12.91 1.96 13.49
N SER A 113 -12.58 3.08 14.17
CA SER A 113 -11.48 3.95 13.78
C SER A 113 -10.14 3.38 14.25
N VAL A 114 -9.73 2.28 13.61
CA VAL A 114 -8.42 1.63 13.78
C VAL A 114 -7.59 1.78 12.50
N ASP A 115 -6.35 1.37 12.50
CA ASP A 115 -5.51 1.44 11.29
C ASP A 115 -5.61 0.16 10.45
N GLU A 116 -5.86 -0.98 11.11
CA GLU A 116 -5.99 -2.29 10.46
C GLU A 116 -6.96 -3.19 11.24
N ILE A 117 -7.55 -4.16 10.52
CA ILE A 117 -8.42 -5.18 11.09
C ILE A 117 -7.86 -6.57 10.78
N ASP A 118 -7.73 -7.43 11.80
CA ASP A 118 -7.42 -8.85 11.64
C ASP A 118 -8.74 -9.65 11.65
N LEU A 119 -9.02 -10.31 10.53
CA LEU A 119 -10.21 -11.11 10.33
C LEU A 119 -9.84 -12.59 10.29
N VAL A 120 -10.44 -13.40 11.16
CA VAL A 120 -10.31 -14.85 11.14
C VAL A 120 -11.68 -15.48 10.95
N PHE A 121 -11.88 -16.09 9.80
CA PHE A 121 -13.07 -16.86 9.47
C PHE A 121 -12.85 -18.30 9.86
N GLY A 122 -13.79 -18.91 10.55
CA GLY A 122 -13.74 -20.30 10.99
C GLY A 122 -14.95 -21.08 10.51
N ALA A 123 -14.76 -22.37 10.27
CA ALA A 123 -15.82 -23.34 10.01
C ALA A 123 -15.56 -24.61 10.82
N ARG A 124 -16.57 -25.13 11.55
CA ARG A 124 -16.49 -26.35 12.32
C ARG A 124 -17.74 -27.18 12.14
N GLY A 125 -17.58 -28.45 11.77
CA GLY A 125 -18.70 -29.37 11.59
C GLY A 125 -18.24 -30.78 11.28
N GLY A 126 -19.01 -31.79 11.66
CA GLY A 126 -18.69 -33.20 11.37
C GLY A 126 -17.35 -33.68 11.92
N GLY A 127 -16.81 -33.06 12.97
CA GLY A 127 -15.46 -33.36 13.49
C GLY A 127 -14.31 -32.72 12.68
N LEU A 128 -14.64 -31.92 11.67
CA LEU A 128 -13.70 -31.19 10.85
C LEU A 128 -13.65 -29.71 11.25
N GLU A 129 -12.52 -29.07 11.02
CA GLU A 129 -12.39 -27.61 11.21
C GLU A 129 -11.46 -27.01 10.17
N ASP A 130 -11.73 -25.76 9.82
CA ASP A 130 -10.88 -24.93 8.96
C ASP A 130 -10.94 -23.48 9.40
N PHE A 131 -9.82 -22.77 9.23
CA PHE A 131 -9.69 -21.34 9.53
C PHE A 131 -8.96 -20.63 8.38
N ALA A 132 -9.48 -19.51 7.99
CA ALA A 132 -8.88 -18.70 6.93
C ALA A 132 -8.85 -17.21 7.28
N ARG A 133 -7.84 -16.55 6.77
CA ARG A 133 -7.73 -15.09 6.74
C ARG A 133 -7.91 -14.58 5.31
N PRO A 134 -8.24 -13.30 5.11
CA PRO A 134 -8.17 -12.71 3.79
C PRO A 134 -6.82 -12.94 3.13
N ALA A 135 -6.78 -13.08 1.80
CA ALA A 135 -5.57 -13.40 1.05
C ALA A 135 -4.41 -12.40 1.28
N TRP A 136 -4.75 -11.18 1.63
CA TRP A 136 -3.79 -10.10 1.90
C TRP A 136 -3.41 -9.97 3.39
N GLY A 137 -3.87 -10.88 4.24
CA GLY A 137 -3.70 -10.82 5.68
C GLY A 137 -4.66 -9.83 6.33
N LYS A 138 -4.13 -8.94 7.17
CA LYS A 138 -4.93 -7.88 7.79
C LYS A 138 -5.38 -6.85 6.75
N LEU A 139 -6.61 -6.35 6.91
CA LEU A 139 -7.17 -5.32 6.04
C LEU A 139 -6.86 -3.93 6.58
N GLN A 140 -6.37 -3.06 5.71
CA GLN A 140 -6.18 -1.65 6.05
C GLN A 140 -7.53 -0.95 6.21
N VAL A 141 -7.61 -0.08 7.21
CA VAL A 141 -8.74 0.81 7.42
C VAL A 141 -8.34 2.23 7.07
N LEU A 142 -8.91 2.74 6.00
CA LEU A 142 -8.68 4.09 5.53
C LEU A 142 -9.55 5.06 6.34
N LYS A 143 -9.04 6.25 6.60
CA LYS A 143 -9.78 7.34 7.24
C LYS A 143 -10.04 8.43 6.21
N TYR A 144 -11.23 9.02 6.20
CA TYR A 144 -11.50 10.22 5.43
C TYR A 144 -10.79 11.41 6.09
N LEU A 145 -9.50 11.52 5.82
CA LEU A 145 -8.67 12.62 6.28
C LEU A 145 -8.21 13.42 5.07
N SER A 146 -8.46 14.72 5.10
CA SER A 146 -7.85 15.65 4.16
C SER A 146 -6.69 16.35 4.89
N PRO A 147 -5.44 16.17 4.47
CA PRO A 147 -4.33 16.88 5.07
C PRO A 147 -4.50 18.38 4.79
N GLN A 148 -4.45 19.17 5.84
CA GLN A 148 -4.48 20.63 5.77
C GLN A 148 -3.27 21.16 6.52
N THR A 149 -2.52 22.06 5.88
CA THR A 149 -1.36 22.71 6.50
C THR A 149 -1.75 24.11 6.89
N PHE A 150 -1.54 24.46 8.15
CA PHE A 150 -1.70 25.79 8.69
C PHE A 150 -0.33 26.25 9.14
N GLY A 151 0.12 27.39 8.64
CA GLY A 151 1.43 27.93 8.95
C GLY A 151 1.35 29.38 9.40
N THR A 152 2.33 29.82 10.16
CA THR A 152 2.64 31.19 10.45
C THR A 152 4.14 31.38 10.32
N ALA A 153 4.59 32.61 10.11
CA ALA A 153 6.00 32.91 10.00
C ALA A 153 6.29 34.22 10.72
N GLY A 154 7.51 34.35 11.25
CA GLY A 154 7.95 35.53 11.91
C GLY A 154 9.44 35.74 11.82
N VAL A 155 9.89 36.96 12.09
CA VAL A 155 11.30 37.33 12.11
C VAL A 155 11.66 37.81 13.51
N LEU A 156 12.82 37.41 14.01
CA LEU A 156 13.46 37.92 15.21
C LEU A 156 14.63 38.81 14.76
N ASP A 157 14.43 40.10 14.80
CA ASP A 157 15.46 41.08 14.41
C ASP A 157 16.52 41.28 15.51
N GLU A 158 16.17 40.93 16.74
CA GLU A 158 17.03 41.06 17.93
C GLU A 158 16.93 39.81 18.80
N ALA A 159 17.88 39.60 19.70
CA ALA A 159 17.83 38.51 20.66
C ALA A 159 16.60 38.64 21.58
N GLY A 160 15.72 37.61 21.57
CA GLY A 160 14.48 37.67 22.33
C GLY A 160 13.60 36.47 22.09
N ALA A 161 12.32 36.63 22.40
CA ALA A 161 11.29 35.64 22.16
C ALA A 161 10.14 36.23 21.33
N ARG A 162 9.64 35.45 20.37
CA ARG A 162 8.46 35.79 19.58
C ARG A 162 7.43 34.68 19.74
N GLN A 163 6.19 35.08 19.89
CA GLN A 163 5.07 34.11 19.94
C GLN A 163 4.32 34.16 18.62
N GLU A 164 4.19 33.01 18.00
CA GLU A 164 3.38 32.79 16.83
C GLU A 164 2.12 31.99 17.20
N ILE A 165 0.98 32.38 16.62
CA ILE A 165 -0.31 31.79 16.92
C ILE A 165 -0.86 31.14 15.64
N VAL A 166 -1.11 29.83 15.70
CA VAL A 166 -1.79 29.08 14.64
C VAL A 166 -3.21 28.78 15.10
N SER A 167 -4.19 29.27 14.34
CA SER A 167 -5.61 28.98 14.61
C SER A 167 -6.03 27.77 13.80
N LEU A 168 -6.31 26.66 14.49
CA LEU A 168 -6.78 25.44 13.88
C LEU A 168 -8.32 25.43 13.78
N PRO A 169 -8.92 24.87 12.70
CA PRO A 169 -10.36 24.66 12.60
C PRO A 169 -10.83 23.71 13.70
N ARG A 170 -12.10 23.85 14.11
CA ARG A 170 -12.70 22.96 15.12
C ARG A 170 -12.80 21.49 14.68
N THR A 171 -12.72 21.24 13.37
CA THR A 171 -12.73 19.92 12.75
C THR A 171 -11.35 19.27 12.69
N PHE A 172 -10.30 19.98 13.14
CA PHE A 172 -8.95 19.44 13.17
C PHE A 172 -8.81 18.39 14.28
N ALA A 173 -8.43 17.17 13.88
CA ALA A 173 -8.15 16.09 14.80
C ALA A 173 -6.70 16.22 15.31
N ALA A 174 -6.51 16.81 16.47
CA ALA A 174 -5.18 17.06 17.05
C ALA A 174 -4.36 15.77 17.30
N GLU A 175 -5.03 14.62 17.36
CA GLU A 175 -4.41 13.30 17.60
C GLU A 175 -3.65 12.77 16.39
N ALA A 176 -3.88 13.32 15.20
CA ALA A 176 -3.29 12.87 13.92
C ALA A 176 -2.45 13.95 13.24
N GLY A 177 -2.10 15.03 13.94
CA GLY A 177 -1.34 16.15 13.38
C GLY A 177 0.16 16.02 13.60
N GLU A 178 0.91 16.75 12.78
CA GLU A 178 2.34 16.98 12.93
C GLU A 178 2.59 18.48 13.14
N LEU A 179 3.48 18.83 14.06
CA LEU A 179 3.98 20.19 14.22
C LEU A 179 5.42 20.24 13.73
N SER A 180 5.66 20.97 12.66
CA SER A 180 7.00 21.27 12.16
C SER A 180 7.36 22.71 12.50
N ILE A 181 8.55 22.94 13.06
CA ILE A 181 9.11 24.26 13.35
C ILE A 181 10.44 24.37 12.64
N GLU A 182 10.52 25.30 11.70
CA GLU A 182 11.74 25.57 10.96
C GLU A 182 12.33 26.91 11.41
N LEU A 183 13.62 26.91 11.71
CA LEU A 183 14.38 28.09 12.13
C LEU A 183 15.54 28.32 11.15
N SER A 184 15.49 29.41 10.44
CA SER A 184 16.53 29.78 9.48
C SER A 184 17.30 31.03 9.98
N PRO A 185 18.64 31.03 9.91
CA PRO A 185 19.46 32.16 10.41
C PRO A 185 19.34 33.39 9.52
N SER A 186 18.82 33.27 8.30
CA SER A 186 18.58 34.35 7.38
C SER A 186 17.56 33.97 6.31
N LEU A 187 16.98 34.95 5.64
CA LEU A 187 16.08 34.70 4.49
C LEU A 187 16.79 33.94 3.37
N ALA A 188 18.07 34.23 3.14
CA ALA A 188 18.84 33.47 2.14
C ALA A 188 18.98 31.99 2.49
N ALA A 189 19.16 31.64 3.76
CA ALA A 189 19.21 30.27 4.21
C ALA A 189 17.84 29.57 4.05
N ALA A 190 16.75 30.28 4.32
CA ALA A 190 15.39 29.75 4.09
C ALA A 190 15.13 29.43 2.61
N VAL A 191 15.49 30.34 1.70
CA VAL A 191 15.35 30.13 0.25
C VAL A 191 16.16 28.92 -0.22
N LEU A 192 17.37 28.70 0.31
CA LEU A 192 18.19 27.53 -0.04
C LEU A 192 17.54 26.22 0.43
N SER A 193 16.90 26.22 1.60
CA SER A 193 16.15 25.05 2.09
C SER A 193 14.95 24.72 1.19
N ASP A 194 14.23 25.75 0.74
CA ASP A 194 13.03 25.58 -0.09
C ASP A 194 13.35 25.08 -1.52
N LEU A 195 14.56 25.28 -2.01
CA LEU A 195 14.99 24.74 -3.31
C LEU A 195 14.90 23.22 -3.35
N THR A 196 15.19 22.54 -2.24
CA THR A 196 15.12 21.07 -2.16
C THR A 196 13.70 20.55 -2.33
N VAL A 197 12.68 21.33 -1.97
CA VAL A 197 11.26 20.97 -2.15
C VAL A 197 10.89 20.99 -3.63
N LEU A 198 11.41 21.95 -4.40
CA LEU A 198 11.18 22.04 -5.85
C LEU A 198 11.81 20.87 -6.61
N GLU A 199 12.90 20.31 -6.10
CA GLU A 199 13.60 19.15 -6.69
C GLU A 199 12.82 17.83 -6.56
N GLN A 200 11.91 17.72 -5.60
CA GLN A 200 11.14 16.48 -5.35
C GLN A 200 10.01 16.22 -6.36
N SER A 201 9.80 17.11 -7.34
CA SER A 201 8.80 16.88 -8.38
C SER A 201 9.25 15.75 -9.34
N HIS A 202 8.49 14.67 -9.37
CA HIS A 202 8.81 13.45 -10.14
C HIS A 202 8.34 13.49 -11.61
N TYR A 203 7.84 14.62 -12.07
CA TYR A 203 7.30 14.75 -13.43
C TYR A 203 8.27 15.50 -14.33
N ASP A 204 8.55 14.94 -15.52
CA ASP A 204 9.46 15.51 -16.53
C ASP A 204 8.73 16.33 -17.60
N PHE A 205 7.76 17.14 -17.19
CA PHE A 205 7.17 18.15 -18.07
C PHE A 205 8.11 19.35 -18.22
N THR A 206 8.06 20.01 -19.38
CA THR A 206 8.89 21.20 -19.65
C THR A 206 8.76 22.27 -18.59
N GLU A 207 7.54 22.51 -18.08
CA GLU A 207 7.27 23.46 -17.01
C GLU A 207 7.97 23.07 -15.70
N THR A 208 7.92 21.79 -15.31
CA THR A 208 8.57 21.29 -14.12
C THR A 208 10.09 21.39 -14.21
N ILE A 209 10.66 21.07 -15.37
CA ILE A 209 12.10 21.19 -15.63
C ILE A 209 12.53 22.65 -15.49
N VAL A 210 11.81 23.59 -16.10
CA VAL A 210 12.12 25.02 -16.00
C VAL A 210 11.97 25.51 -14.55
N SER A 211 10.95 25.06 -13.82
CA SER A 211 10.72 25.43 -12.42
C SER A 211 11.81 24.92 -11.49
N ARG A 212 12.50 23.82 -11.82
CA ARG A 212 13.68 23.34 -11.08
C ARG A 212 14.96 24.08 -11.46
N ILE A 213 15.21 24.30 -12.75
CA ILE A 213 16.45 24.91 -13.23
C ILE A 213 16.54 26.39 -12.83
N LEU A 214 15.46 27.15 -13.05
CA LEU A 214 15.50 28.59 -12.92
C LEU A 214 15.87 29.09 -11.50
N PRO A 215 15.26 28.59 -10.43
CA PRO A 215 15.66 28.97 -9.06
C PRO A 215 17.11 28.61 -8.74
N ASN A 216 17.57 27.42 -9.13
CA ASN A 216 18.96 26.99 -8.91
C ASN A 216 19.95 27.90 -9.68
N LEU A 217 19.64 28.26 -10.91
CA LEU A 217 20.46 29.15 -11.72
C LEU A 217 20.53 30.55 -11.14
N GLU A 218 19.40 31.12 -10.74
CA GLU A 218 19.37 32.47 -10.17
C GLU A 218 20.06 32.52 -8.78
N THR A 219 19.92 31.45 -8.00
CA THR A 219 20.65 31.31 -6.73
C THR A 219 22.16 31.22 -6.97
N TYR A 220 22.60 30.42 -7.94
CA TYR A 220 24.01 30.31 -8.33
C TYR A 220 24.59 31.67 -8.75
N ARG A 221 23.84 32.45 -9.55
CA ARG A 221 24.23 33.79 -10.00
C ARG A 221 24.33 34.75 -8.82
N ALA A 222 23.29 34.78 -7.98
CA ALA A 222 23.25 35.67 -6.80
C ALA A 222 24.41 35.41 -5.82
N ILE A 223 24.72 34.14 -5.53
CA ILE A 223 25.83 33.75 -4.65
C ILE A 223 27.17 34.23 -5.21
N ARG A 224 27.38 34.09 -6.52
CA ARG A 224 28.60 34.56 -7.18
C ARG A 224 28.72 36.09 -7.21
N GLU A 225 27.64 36.80 -7.51
CA GLU A 225 27.63 38.27 -7.54
C GLU A 225 27.85 38.88 -6.17
N LEU A 226 27.28 38.27 -5.13
CA LEU A 226 27.44 38.75 -3.74
C LEU A 226 28.75 38.29 -3.09
N GLY A 227 29.46 37.33 -3.70
CA GLY A 227 30.71 36.78 -3.15
C GLY A 227 30.53 36.01 -1.84
N ILE A 228 29.31 35.50 -1.55
CA ILE A 228 28.97 34.83 -0.29
C ILE A 228 28.97 33.28 -0.43
N GLY A 229 29.16 32.77 -1.62
CA GLY A 229 29.18 31.35 -1.89
C GLY A 229 30.48 30.67 -1.42
N ASN A 230 30.39 29.36 -1.23
CA ASN A 230 31.55 28.49 -1.07
C ASN A 230 31.59 27.49 -2.22
N ALA A 231 32.78 26.94 -2.50
CA ALA A 231 32.99 26.02 -3.61
C ALA A 231 32.09 24.77 -3.56
N ALA A 232 31.72 24.31 -2.37
CA ALA A 232 30.87 23.14 -2.21
C ALA A 232 29.43 23.44 -2.67
N LEU A 233 28.87 24.58 -2.26
CA LEU A 233 27.52 25.01 -2.64
C LEU A 233 27.46 25.35 -4.13
N GLU A 234 28.46 26.05 -4.67
CA GLU A 234 28.53 26.37 -6.11
C GLU A 234 28.58 25.10 -6.96
N ASN A 235 29.36 24.09 -6.55
CA ASN A 235 29.44 22.82 -7.24
C ASN A 235 28.10 22.06 -7.17
N GLN A 236 27.47 22.03 -5.99
CA GLN A 236 26.16 21.37 -5.80
C GLN A 236 25.10 21.98 -6.74
N LEU A 237 24.96 23.30 -6.75
CA LEU A 237 24.00 23.98 -7.63
C LEU A 237 24.32 23.76 -9.11
N SER A 238 25.61 23.77 -9.48
CA SER A 238 26.05 23.49 -10.85
C SER A 238 25.70 22.07 -11.29
N ASP A 239 25.92 21.09 -10.42
CA ASP A 239 25.60 19.67 -10.70
C ASP A 239 24.11 19.45 -10.84
N GLN A 240 23.30 20.10 -10.00
CA GLN A 240 21.83 20.07 -10.07
C GLN A 240 21.31 20.70 -11.37
N ILE A 241 21.80 21.87 -11.74
CA ILE A 241 21.45 22.53 -13.01
C ILE A 241 21.81 21.63 -14.21
N GLN A 242 22.97 20.97 -14.16
CA GLN A 242 23.38 20.07 -15.24
C GLN A 242 22.54 18.79 -15.32
N ALA A 243 22.14 18.25 -14.19
CA ALA A 243 21.29 17.07 -14.10
C ALA A 243 19.89 17.31 -14.67
N ASP A 244 19.36 18.53 -14.48
CA ASP A 244 18.04 18.95 -14.95
C ASP A 244 18.04 19.38 -16.45
N LEU A 245 19.20 19.68 -17.03
CA LEU A 245 19.29 20.00 -18.46
C LEU A 245 18.98 18.74 -19.28
N PRO A 246 17.99 18.79 -20.15
CA PRO A 246 17.65 17.64 -21.00
C PRO A 246 18.86 17.27 -21.86
N ASN A 247 19.20 15.99 -21.83
CA ASN A 247 20.28 15.43 -22.64
C ASN A 247 19.95 15.72 -24.13
N GLN A 248 20.75 16.52 -24.79
CA GLN A 248 20.50 16.96 -26.19
C GLN A 248 20.36 15.78 -27.17
N ASN A 249 20.78 14.58 -26.77
CA ASN A 249 20.66 13.37 -27.59
C ASN A 249 19.29 12.69 -27.54
N ASP A 250 18.47 12.94 -26.51
CA ASP A 250 17.18 12.25 -26.35
C ASP A 250 15.98 12.98 -26.95
N ARG A 251 16.15 14.24 -27.39
CA ARG A 251 15.10 15.02 -28.08
C ARG A 251 15.46 15.32 -29.53
N LYS A 252 15.51 14.31 -30.36
CA LYS A 252 15.24 14.52 -31.78
C LYS A 252 13.73 14.72 -31.98
N ILE A 253 13.25 15.93 -31.79
CA ILE A 253 11.96 16.34 -32.36
C ILE A 253 12.16 16.26 -33.89
N PRO A 254 11.42 15.41 -34.62
CA PRO A 254 11.51 15.37 -36.05
C PRO A 254 11.19 16.76 -36.58
N ALA A 255 12.03 17.27 -37.47
CA ALA A 255 11.85 18.61 -38.07
C ALA A 255 10.57 18.78 -38.92
N GLU A 256 9.73 17.76 -38.96
CA GLU A 256 8.48 17.72 -39.74
C GLU A 256 7.27 18.28 -39.00
N ASP A 257 7.33 18.46 -37.66
CA ASP A 257 6.20 18.97 -36.86
C ASP A 257 6.18 20.50 -36.67
N TRP A 258 6.99 21.24 -37.39
CA TRP A 258 7.03 22.72 -37.39
C TRP A 258 6.40 23.36 -38.63
N ARG A 259 5.27 22.82 -39.14
CA ARG A 259 4.49 23.47 -40.16
C ARG A 259 3.07 23.78 -39.73
#